data_191fa327775ed69bb14f58f48d1357f1
#
_entry.id   191fa327775ed69bb14f58f48d1357f1
#
_cell.length_a   1.000
_cell.length_b   1.000
_cell.length_c   1.000
_cell.angle_alpha   90.00
_cell.angle_beta   90.00
_cell.angle_gamma   90.00
#
_symmetry.space_group_name_H-M   'P 1'
#
loop_
_entity.id
_entity.type
_entity.pdbx_description
1 polymer ?
#
loop_
_entity_poly.entity_id
_entity_poly.type
_entity_poly.pdbx_seq_one_letter_code
_entity_poly.pdbx_strand_id
1 'polypeptide(L)'
;MSVAVLAWALAACSESPPDDSAGGGGTGPVGSGGAGSTAETSSSAAEGTASSATTGAGTGGGGGAPPDGECASVSEVPTELGLDPFYKKYVDASGIPIVSSEGPPDAALLRACSVVVRMLGPRDDVRQAMIANHTRVAVMAETEVTSDIPEHSDLYEAFPGTDWDTRARGLGATPARPASSCAEENVLCYPSDPYRGEDILVHEFSHAIAIMGIAFAEPTFNRELADVFEGAIQAGKWANTYAATNKDEYWAEGVQDWFDTNIESIPGNGIHNEINTRAELREYDRPLHDLIARYFADDAWRPSCP
;
A
#
# COMPACT_ATOMS: atom_id res chain seq x y z
N MET A 1 26.02 -10.54 -12.49
CA MET A 1 25.46 -9.34 -13.10
C MET A 1 24.91 -8.50 -11.99
N SER A 2 25.19 -7.21 -12.00
CA SER A 2 25.24 -6.35 -10.81
C SER A 2 23.91 -6.16 -10.07
N VAL A 3 23.89 -6.45 -8.79
CA VAL A 3 22.80 -6.32 -7.81
C VAL A 3 22.61 -4.84 -7.35
N ALA A 4 23.02 -3.86 -8.14
CA ALA A 4 23.09 -2.45 -7.70
C ALA A 4 21.84 -1.60 -8.04
N VAL A 5 20.69 -2.19 -8.41
CA VAL A 5 19.63 -1.45 -9.09
C VAL A 5 18.50 -0.94 -8.16
N LEU A 6 18.30 -1.49 -6.96
CA LEU A 6 17.13 -1.15 -6.14
C LEU A 6 17.30 -0.01 -5.13
N ALA A 7 18.47 0.47 -4.83
CA ALA A 7 18.74 1.31 -3.64
C ALA A 7 18.34 2.80 -3.72
N TRP A 8 17.59 3.29 -4.73
CA TRP A 8 17.37 4.73 -4.92
C TRP A 8 15.93 5.15 -5.34
N ALA A 9 14.92 4.31 -5.25
CA ALA A 9 13.52 4.67 -5.55
C ALA A 9 12.94 5.79 -4.64
N LEU A 10 13.70 6.22 -3.70
CA LEU A 10 13.33 6.96 -2.50
C LEU A 10 13.16 8.46 -2.62
N ALA A 11 13.74 9.09 -3.61
CA ALA A 11 13.63 10.54 -3.75
C ALA A 11 12.23 11.00 -4.18
N ALA A 12 11.44 10.11 -4.81
CA ALA A 12 10.11 10.44 -5.30
C ALA A 12 9.00 10.27 -4.24
N CYS A 13 9.23 9.44 -3.20
CA CYS A 13 8.24 9.16 -2.15
C CYS A 13 8.43 9.98 -0.86
N SER A 14 9.55 10.71 -0.69
CA SER A 14 9.91 11.36 0.58
C SER A 14 9.48 12.83 0.75
N GLU A 15 8.59 13.35 -0.09
CA GLU A 15 7.98 14.65 0.18
C GLU A 15 6.88 14.51 1.24
N SER A 16 7.28 14.57 2.52
CA SER A 16 6.35 14.75 3.64
C SER A 16 5.65 16.11 3.49
N PRO A 17 4.36 16.23 3.86
CA PRO A 17 3.68 17.52 3.89
C PRO A 17 4.42 18.48 4.81
N PRO A 18 4.45 19.80 4.52
CA PRO A 18 5.16 20.78 5.33
C PRO A 18 4.63 20.77 6.77
N ASP A 19 5.56 20.70 7.71
CA ASP A 19 5.30 20.78 9.14
C ASP A 19 4.95 22.24 9.49
N ASP A 20 3.64 22.56 9.56
CA ASP A 20 3.12 23.85 9.97
C ASP A 20 3.18 24.02 11.51
N SER A 21 4.35 23.89 12.10
CA SER A 21 4.61 24.25 13.50
C SER A 21 5.64 25.38 13.61
N ALA A 22 5.22 26.59 13.27
CA ALA A 22 5.92 27.83 13.58
C ALA A 22 5.15 28.65 14.61
N GLY A 23 5.55 28.51 15.85
CA GLY A 23 5.80 29.58 16.79
C GLY A 23 4.68 30.47 17.33
N GLY A 24 4.44 30.38 18.61
CA GLY A 24 3.72 31.41 19.38
C GLY A 24 3.87 31.16 20.87
N GLY A 25 4.96 31.66 21.46
CA GLY A 25 5.13 31.65 22.92
C GLY A 25 4.16 32.59 23.63
N GLY A 26 3.65 32.16 24.77
CA GLY A 26 2.83 32.95 25.67
C GLY A 26 2.82 32.34 27.08
N THR A 27 3.47 32.99 28.00
CA THR A 27 3.67 32.65 29.43
C THR A 27 2.45 32.82 30.30
N GLY A 28 2.14 31.80 31.15
CA GLY A 28 1.67 31.75 32.51
C GLY A 28 0.32 32.36 32.92
N PRO A 29 -0.15 32.21 34.17
CA PRO A 29 0.14 31.16 35.16
C PRO A 29 -1.13 30.52 35.82
N VAL A 30 -0.90 29.41 36.51
CA VAL A 30 -1.51 28.79 37.71
C VAL A 30 -2.93 29.16 38.15
N GLY A 31 -3.75 28.10 38.35
CA GLY A 31 -4.98 28.17 39.14
C GLY A 31 -5.49 26.77 39.48
N SER A 32 -5.40 26.46 40.78
CA SER A 32 -5.71 25.23 41.44
C SER A 32 -7.21 25.02 41.77
N GLY A 33 -7.60 23.77 41.98
CA GLY A 33 -8.81 23.36 42.73
C GLY A 33 -9.87 22.71 41.85
N GLY A 34 -10.45 21.59 42.11
CA GLY A 34 -10.65 20.85 43.30
C GLY A 34 -11.81 19.86 43.02
N ALA A 35 -11.58 18.67 43.44
CA ALA A 35 -12.49 17.65 44.00
C ALA A 35 -13.96 17.47 43.55
N GLY A 36 -14.27 16.20 43.25
CA GLY A 36 -15.42 15.58 43.92
C GLY A 36 -16.51 14.96 43.06
N SER A 37 -16.57 13.69 43.17
CA SER A 37 -17.66 12.84 43.67
C SER A 37 -18.52 12.03 42.71
N THR A 38 -18.32 10.72 42.83
CA THR A 38 -19.27 9.59 43.02
C THR A 38 -20.41 9.34 42.02
N ALA A 39 -20.29 8.19 41.37
CA ALA A 39 -21.13 6.97 41.46
C ALA A 39 -22.63 7.12 41.18
N GLU A 40 -23.17 6.32 40.29
CA GLU A 40 -23.99 5.18 40.59
C GLU A 40 -24.35 4.30 39.39
N THR A 41 -24.38 3.05 39.66
CA THR A 41 -24.78 1.88 38.86
C THR A 41 -26.28 1.87 38.55
N SER A 42 -26.63 1.34 37.37
CA SER A 42 -27.78 0.44 37.27
C SER A 42 -27.72 -0.50 36.07
N SER A 43 -27.80 -1.76 36.40
CA SER A 43 -27.96 -2.93 35.55
C SER A 43 -29.38 -3.05 35.01
N SER A 44 -29.54 -3.51 33.77
CA SER A 44 -30.70 -4.34 33.41
C SER A 44 -30.33 -5.30 32.28
N ALA A 45 -30.48 -6.57 32.57
CA ALA A 45 -30.43 -7.70 31.68
C ALA A 45 -31.77 -7.83 30.92
N ALA A 46 -31.69 -8.27 29.68
CA ALA A 46 -32.81 -8.96 29.04
C ALA A 46 -32.25 -10.02 28.05
N GLU A 47 -32.78 -11.18 28.24
CA GLU A 47 -32.48 -12.46 27.61
C GLU A 47 -32.95 -12.56 26.16
N GLY A 48 -32.24 -13.38 25.38
CA GLY A 48 -32.83 -14.51 24.66
C GLY A 48 -33.08 -14.30 23.18
N THR A 49 -32.30 -14.97 22.32
CA THR A 49 -32.78 -16.18 21.63
C THR A 49 -31.66 -16.78 20.76
N ALA A 50 -31.41 -18.02 20.99
CA ALA A 50 -30.52 -18.87 20.20
C ALA A 50 -31.17 -19.16 18.84
N SER A 51 -30.39 -19.12 17.78
CA SER A 51 -30.72 -19.82 16.54
C SER A 51 -29.49 -20.53 15.99
N SER A 52 -29.71 -21.76 15.70
CA SER A 52 -28.94 -22.92 15.40
C SER A 52 -27.83 -22.74 14.34
N ALA A 53 -26.68 -23.32 14.70
CA ALA A 53 -25.56 -23.64 13.83
C ALA A 53 -25.96 -24.62 12.74
N THR A 54 -25.54 -24.35 11.53
CA THR A 54 -25.44 -25.36 10.48
C THR A 54 -23.96 -25.48 10.12
N THR A 55 -23.36 -26.60 10.49
CA THR A 55 -22.03 -27.03 10.10
C THR A 55 -22.02 -27.40 8.63
N GLY A 56 -21.29 -26.65 7.83
CA GLY A 56 -20.89 -27.00 6.48
C GLY A 56 -19.37 -27.01 6.39
N ALA A 57 -18.77 -28.21 6.40
CA ALA A 57 -17.37 -28.39 6.05
C ALA A 57 -17.22 -28.21 4.53
N GLY A 58 -16.43 -27.24 4.12
CA GLY A 58 -16.05 -27.02 2.72
C GLY A 58 -14.55 -26.81 2.64
N THR A 59 -13.85 -27.82 2.17
CA THR A 59 -12.45 -27.78 1.74
C THR A 59 -12.34 -27.00 0.43
N GLY A 60 -11.32 -26.13 0.32
CA GLY A 60 -10.89 -25.55 -0.95
C GLY A 60 -10.44 -24.11 -0.78
N GLY A 61 -9.12 -23.87 -0.78
CA GLY A 61 -8.56 -22.54 -0.92
C GLY A 61 -8.92 -21.98 -2.30
N GLY A 62 -9.86 -21.09 -2.32
CA GLY A 62 -10.20 -20.27 -3.47
C GLY A 62 -10.08 -18.83 -3.06
N GLY A 63 -9.21 -18.06 -3.71
CA GLY A 63 -9.22 -16.61 -3.61
C GLY A 63 -10.64 -16.12 -3.88
N GLY A 64 -11.33 -15.61 -2.85
CA GLY A 64 -12.69 -15.12 -3.00
C GLY A 64 -12.72 -14.00 -4.04
N ALA A 65 -13.64 -14.10 -5.00
CA ALA A 65 -13.92 -13.02 -5.92
C ALA A 65 -14.20 -11.70 -5.13
N PRO A 66 -13.87 -10.51 -5.70
CA PRO A 66 -14.31 -9.26 -5.13
C PRO A 66 -15.84 -9.26 -4.96
N PRO A 67 -16.37 -8.39 -4.06
CA PRO A 67 -17.82 -8.25 -3.87
C PRO A 67 -18.54 -8.12 -5.21
N ASP A 68 -19.72 -8.72 -5.32
CA ASP A 68 -20.45 -8.84 -6.57
C ASP A 68 -20.56 -7.51 -7.33
N GLY A 69 -19.92 -7.42 -8.50
CA GLY A 69 -19.97 -6.28 -9.40
C GLY A 69 -18.72 -5.39 -9.42
N GLU A 70 -17.83 -5.45 -8.45
CA GLU A 70 -16.54 -4.75 -8.51
C GLU A 70 -15.59 -5.48 -9.46
N CYS A 71 -14.76 -4.72 -10.18
CA CYS A 71 -13.76 -5.27 -11.11
C CYS A 71 -14.36 -6.17 -12.22
N ALA A 72 -15.60 -5.90 -12.64
CA ALA A 72 -16.31 -6.79 -13.58
C ALA A 72 -16.00 -6.50 -15.05
N SER A 73 -15.69 -5.25 -15.40
CA SER A 73 -15.46 -4.84 -16.79
C SER A 73 -14.59 -3.60 -16.88
N VAL A 74 -13.85 -3.50 -17.96
CA VAL A 74 -13.10 -2.31 -18.35
C VAL A 74 -14.01 -1.43 -19.21
N SER A 75 -13.91 -0.12 -19.02
CA SER A 75 -14.65 0.91 -19.78
C SER A 75 -13.70 1.99 -20.28
N GLU A 76 -14.22 2.94 -21.06
CA GLU A 76 -13.54 4.20 -21.33
C GLU A 76 -13.42 5.04 -20.05
N VAL A 77 -12.41 5.90 -20.00
CA VAL A 77 -12.19 6.80 -18.85
C VAL A 77 -13.34 7.81 -18.75
N PRO A 78 -14.03 7.91 -17.61
CA PRO A 78 -15.06 8.92 -17.39
C PRO A 78 -14.51 10.33 -17.55
N THR A 79 -15.16 11.17 -18.35
CA THR A 79 -14.70 12.54 -18.65
C THR A 79 -14.69 13.45 -17.43
N GLU A 80 -15.53 13.17 -16.44
CA GLU A 80 -15.61 13.89 -15.16
C GLU A 80 -14.37 13.72 -14.28
N LEU A 81 -13.55 12.69 -14.50
CA LEU A 81 -12.27 12.50 -13.80
C LEU A 81 -11.20 13.48 -14.28
N GLY A 82 -11.37 14.07 -15.48
CA GLY A 82 -10.45 15.08 -16.02
C GLY A 82 -9.00 14.58 -16.18
N LEU A 83 -8.80 13.27 -16.39
CA LEU A 83 -7.48 12.66 -16.52
C LEU A 83 -6.84 12.99 -17.87
N ASP A 84 -5.51 12.80 -17.93
CA ASP A 84 -4.76 13.01 -19.16
C ASP A 84 -5.31 12.12 -20.29
N PRO A 85 -5.37 12.63 -21.55
CA PRO A 85 -5.80 11.85 -22.72
C PRO A 85 -4.96 10.60 -23.03
N PHE A 86 -3.80 10.42 -22.39
CA PHE A 86 -3.03 9.18 -22.39
C PHE A 86 -3.87 8.00 -21.97
N TYR A 87 -4.66 8.18 -20.90
CA TYR A 87 -5.51 7.13 -20.35
C TYR A 87 -6.72 6.85 -21.26
N LYS A 88 -6.90 5.58 -21.60
CA LYS A 88 -7.98 5.10 -22.48
C LYS A 88 -8.90 4.11 -21.79
N LYS A 89 -8.37 3.36 -20.82
CA LYS A 89 -9.09 2.31 -20.13
C LYS A 89 -9.26 2.64 -18.65
N TYR A 90 -10.36 2.20 -18.09
CA TYR A 90 -10.75 2.50 -16.72
C TYR A 90 -11.51 1.34 -16.07
N VAL A 91 -11.22 1.10 -14.80
CA VAL A 91 -12.01 0.27 -13.88
C VAL A 91 -12.13 1.01 -12.56
N ASP A 92 -13.30 0.97 -11.93
CA ASP A 92 -13.48 1.49 -10.57
C ASP A 92 -13.12 0.44 -9.52
N ALA A 93 -12.17 0.75 -8.65
CA ALA A 93 -11.79 -0.08 -7.50
C ALA A 93 -12.27 0.61 -6.21
N SER A 94 -13.55 0.50 -5.89
CA SER A 94 -14.16 1.12 -4.69
C SER A 94 -13.90 2.62 -4.59
N GLY A 95 -13.95 3.33 -5.71
CA GLY A 95 -13.70 4.78 -5.82
C GLY A 95 -12.25 5.15 -6.11
N ILE A 96 -11.32 4.20 -6.22
CA ILE A 96 -9.95 4.41 -6.69
C ILE A 96 -9.89 4.03 -8.18
N PRO A 97 -9.61 4.97 -9.09
CA PRO A 97 -9.47 4.69 -10.51
C PRO A 97 -8.28 3.77 -10.81
N ILE A 98 -8.52 2.68 -11.54
CA ILE A 98 -7.48 1.89 -12.20
C ILE A 98 -7.52 2.29 -13.66
N VAL A 99 -6.41 2.79 -14.18
CA VAL A 99 -6.35 3.38 -15.52
C VAL A 99 -5.16 2.86 -16.32
N SER A 100 -5.24 2.91 -17.63
CA SER A 100 -4.12 2.61 -18.53
C SER A 100 -4.27 3.34 -19.86
N SER A 101 -3.18 3.33 -20.66
CA SER A 101 -3.24 3.56 -22.09
C SER A 101 -4.09 2.49 -22.78
N GLU A 102 -4.11 2.48 -24.11
CA GLU A 102 -4.71 1.40 -24.90
C GLU A 102 -3.90 0.07 -24.82
N GLY A 103 -2.59 0.15 -24.46
CA GLY A 103 -1.64 -0.95 -24.54
C GLY A 103 -1.96 -2.16 -23.63
N PRO A 104 -2.11 -1.99 -22.31
CA PRO A 104 -2.34 -3.12 -21.40
C PRO A 104 -3.64 -3.87 -21.72
N PRO A 105 -3.66 -5.22 -21.67
CA PRO A 105 -4.89 -5.99 -21.83
C PRO A 105 -5.85 -5.72 -20.66
N ASP A 106 -7.16 -5.84 -20.91
CA ASP A 106 -8.18 -5.63 -19.89
C ASP A 106 -7.97 -6.50 -18.65
N ALA A 107 -7.43 -7.69 -18.82
CA ALA A 107 -7.09 -8.60 -17.73
C ALA A 107 -6.13 -7.97 -16.70
N ALA A 108 -5.19 -7.11 -17.14
CA ALA A 108 -4.27 -6.43 -16.24
C ALA A 108 -5.00 -5.44 -15.32
N LEU A 109 -5.91 -4.65 -15.89
CA LEU A 109 -6.70 -3.68 -15.11
C LEU A 109 -7.64 -4.39 -14.14
N LEU A 110 -8.32 -5.46 -14.58
CA LEU A 110 -9.22 -6.24 -13.72
C LEU A 110 -8.46 -6.90 -12.57
N ARG A 111 -7.26 -7.41 -12.85
CA ARG A 111 -6.37 -7.98 -11.81
C ARG A 111 -5.91 -6.91 -10.84
N ALA A 112 -5.44 -5.77 -11.33
CA ALA A 112 -5.03 -4.63 -10.49
C ALA A 112 -6.20 -4.15 -9.63
N CYS A 113 -7.40 -4.01 -10.19
CA CYS A 113 -8.61 -3.69 -9.46
C CYS A 113 -8.87 -4.69 -8.31
N SER A 114 -8.80 -5.98 -8.59
CA SER A 114 -9.00 -7.03 -7.57
C SER A 114 -8.00 -6.92 -6.41
N VAL A 115 -6.73 -6.64 -6.69
CA VAL A 115 -5.71 -6.42 -5.65
C VAL A 115 -6.02 -5.18 -4.83
N VAL A 116 -6.29 -4.05 -5.48
CA VAL A 116 -6.57 -2.76 -4.84
C VAL A 116 -7.78 -2.85 -3.92
N VAL A 117 -8.90 -3.43 -4.38
CA VAL A 117 -10.11 -3.61 -3.56
C VAL A 117 -9.81 -4.43 -2.30
N ARG A 118 -9.00 -5.47 -2.41
CA ARG A 118 -8.60 -6.31 -1.28
C ARG A 118 -7.68 -5.59 -0.30
N MET A 119 -6.73 -4.80 -0.80
CA MET A 119 -5.81 -4.02 0.03
C MET A 119 -6.51 -2.86 0.74
N LEU A 120 -7.55 -2.26 0.17
CA LEU A 120 -8.31 -1.18 0.80
C LEU A 120 -9.11 -1.64 2.04
N GLY A 121 -9.37 -2.95 2.15
CA GLY A 121 -9.80 -3.66 3.34
C GLY A 121 -10.88 -2.98 4.19
N PRO A 122 -10.77 -3.11 5.51
CA PRO A 122 -11.79 -2.66 6.45
C PRO A 122 -11.73 -1.16 6.80
N ARG A 123 -10.77 -0.39 6.25
CA ARG A 123 -10.50 1.01 6.61
C ARG A 123 -11.12 1.97 5.59
N ASP A 124 -12.44 2.17 5.71
CA ASP A 124 -13.17 3.12 4.86
C ASP A 124 -12.65 4.56 4.99
N ASP A 125 -12.25 4.98 6.16
CA ASP A 125 -11.66 6.29 6.42
C ASP A 125 -10.35 6.52 5.64
N VAL A 126 -9.47 5.50 5.59
CA VAL A 126 -8.24 5.51 4.77
C VAL A 126 -8.58 5.60 3.29
N ARG A 127 -9.52 4.78 2.82
CA ARG A 127 -9.99 4.79 1.44
C ARG A 127 -10.58 6.15 1.05
N GLN A 128 -11.41 6.75 1.89
CA GLN A 128 -11.99 8.07 1.64
C GLN A 128 -10.91 9.17 1.58
N ALA A 129 -9.87 9.09 2.43
CA ALA A 129 -8.74 10.00 2.36
C ALA A 129 -7.99 9.86 1.02
N MET A 130 -7.75 8.63 0.55
CA MET A 130 -7.13 8.38 -0.76
C MET A 130 -7.95 8.95 -1.92
N ILE A 131 -9.28 8.77 -1.88
CA ILE A 131 -10.20 9.34 -2.89
C ILE A 131 -10.12 10.87 -2.87
N ALA A 132 -10.17 11.49 -1.69
CA ALA A 132 -10.06 12.94 -1.53
C ALA A 132 -8.72 13.49 -2.03
N ASN A 133 -7.65 12.70 -1.94
CA ASN A 133 -6.31 13.00 -2.46
C ASN A 133 -6.12 12.59 -3.92
N HIS A 134 -7.20 12.23 -4.65
CA HIS A 134 -7.19 11.89 -6.07
C HIS A 134 -6.28 10.71 -6.44
N THR A 135 -6.07 9.78 -5.50
CA THR A 135 -5.24 8.59 -5.72
C THR A 135 -5.82 7.74 -6.84
N ARG A 136 -4.94 7.23 -7.70
CA ARG A 136 -5.26 6.28 -8.77
C ARG A 136 -4.13 5.27 -8.97
N VAL A 137 -4.42 4.21 -9.69
CA VAL A 137 -3.43 3.22 -10.11
C VAL A 137 -3.32 3.24 -11.63
N ALA A 138 -2.10 3.41 -12.15
CA ALA A 138 -1.79 3.39 -13.57
C ALA A 138 -1.09 2.08 -13.92
N VAL A 139 -1.68 1.30 -14.82
CA VAL A 139 -1.06 0.07 -15.34
C VAL A 139 -0.34 0.39 -16.64
N MET A 140 0.97 0.14 -16.68
CA MET A 140 1.82 0.30 -17.88
C MET A 140 1.79 -0.97 -18.72
N ALA A 141 1.84 -0.82 -20.05
CA ALA A 141 2.14 -1.93 -20.94
C ALA A 141 3.60 -2.38 -20.79
N GLU A 142 3.90 -3.63 -21.17
CA GLU A 142 5.28 -4.15 -21.21
C GLU A 142 6.19 -3.30 -22.12
N THR A 143 5.61 -2.64 -23.13
CA THR A 143 6.32 -1.77 -24.06
C THR A 143 6.39 -0.30 -23.65
N GLU A 144 5.74 0.08 -22.56
CA GLU A 144 5.77 1.43 -21.99
C GLU A 144 6.81 1.51 -20.87
N VAL A 145 7.22 2.73 -20.56
CA VAL A 145 8.20 3.02 -19.51
C VAL A 145 7.58 3.93 -18.45
N THR A 146 8.24 4.04 -17.31
CA THR A 146 7.70 4.78 -16.15
C THR A 146 7.39 6.23 -16.48
N SER A 147 8.22 6.91 -17.29
CA SER A 147 8.00 8.30 -17.67
C SER A 147 6.90 8.51 -18.72
N ASP A 148 6.34 7.45 -19.31
CA ASP A 148 5.16 7.56 -20.18
C ASP A 148 3.88 7.85 -19.39
N ILE A 149 3.85 7.49 -18.08
CA ILE A 149 2.73 7.81 -17.19
C ILE A 149 2.70 9.33 -16.97
N PRO A 150 1.58 10.01 -17.26
CA PRO A 150 1.49 11.47 -17.17
C PRO A 150 1.97 12.07 -15.85
N GLU A 151 1.62 11.45 -14.73
CA GLU A 151 1.99 11.88 -13.38
C GLU A 151 3.49 11.69 -13.10
N HIS A 152 4.18 10.88 -13.89
CA HIS A 152 5.60 10.59 -13.74
C HIS A 152 6.45 11.29 -14.82
N SER A 153 5.85 12.05 -15.74
CA SER A 153 6.52 12.65 -16.89
C SER A 153 7.59 13.69 -16.51
N ASP A 154 7.51 14.27 -15.30
CA ASP A 154 8.47 15.25 -14.79
C ASP A 154 9.63 14.65 -13.97
N LEU A 155 9.69 13.32 -13.81
CA LEU A 155 10.69 12.65 -12.97
C LEU A 155 12.12 12.95 -13.34
N TYR A 156 12.43 13.07 -14.64
CA TYR A 156 13.78 13.41 -15.11
C TYR A 156 14.17 14.86 -14.77
N GLU A 157 13.20 15.77 -14.72
CA GLU A 157 13.41 17.15 -14.28
C GLU A 157 13.54 17.26 -12.77
N ALA A 158 12.63 16.61 -12.05
CA ALA A 158 12.56 16.67 -10.58
C ALA A 158 13.74 15.95 -9.92
N PHE A 159 14.23 14.86 -10.52
CA PHE A 159 15.29 14.01 -9.96
C PHE A 159 16.37 13.71 -11.03
N PRO A 160 17.18 14.71 -11.39
CA PRO A 160 18.18 14.55 -12.43
C PRO A 160 19.26 13.53 -12.04
N GLY A 161 19.65 12.71 -13.00
CA GLY A 161 20.69 11.68 -12.81
C GLY A 161 20.18 10.28 -12.48
N THR A 162 18.86 10.10 -12.36
CA THR A 162 18.22 8.78 -12.25
C THR A 162 17.65 8.40 -13.62
N ASP A 163 17.96 7.21 -14.10
CA ASP A 163 17.33 6.61 -15.27
C ASP A 163 16.07 5.86 -14.84
N TRP A 164 14.95 6.60 -14.77
CA TRP A 164 13.68 6.10 -14.27
C TRP A 164 13.12 4.95 -15.10
N ASP A 165 13.30 4.98 -16.39
CA ASP A 165 12.70 4.05 -17.34
C ASP A 165 13.37 2.68 -17.34
N THR A 166 14.67 2.63 -17.02
CA THR A 166 15.39 1.36 -16.85
C THR A 166 15.23 0.80 -15.45
N ARG A 167 14.97 1.68 -14.48
CA ARG A 167 15.10 1.38 -13.08
C ARG A 167 13.83 0.84 -12.43
N ALA A 168 12.68 1.40 -12.77
CA ALA A 168 11.43 1.14 -12.07
C ALA A 168 10.34 0.69 -13.04
N ARG A 169 9.62 -0.36 -12.66
CA ARG A 169 8.40 -0.80 -13.33
C ARG A 169 7.16 -0.59 -12.44
N GLY A 170 7.29 0.31 -11.46
CA GLY A 170 6.26 0.79 -10.56
C GLY A 170 6.77 1.93 -9.72
N LEU A 171 5.88 2.80 -9.23
CA LEU A 171 6.12 3.87 -8.26
C LEU A 171 4.89 4.10 -7.39
N GLY A 172 5.12 4.41 -6.11
CA GLY A 172 4.07 4.81 -5.19
C GLY A 172 3.52 6.20 -5.46
N ALA A 173 2.23 6.41 -5.13
CA ALA A 173 1.60 7.72 -5.25
C ALA A 173 2.07 8.69 -4.16
N THR A 174 2.18 9.96 -4.52
CA THR A 174 2.42 11.08 -3.60
C THR A 174 1.41 12.21 -3.87
N PRO A 175 1.24 13.19 -2.97
CA PRO A 175 0.37 14.33 -3.23
C PRO A 175 0.73 15.12 -4.50
N ALA A 176 2.01 15.17 -4.86
CA ALA A 176 2.48 15.82 -6.09
C ALA A 176 2.22 14.95 -7.34
N ARG A 177 2.25 13.62 -7.19
CA ARG A 177 2.07 12.62 -8.25
C ARG A 177 1.09 11.56 -7.80
N PRO A 178 -0.24 11.82 -7.88
CA PRO A 178 -1.25 10.99 -7.22
C PRO A 178 -1.56 9.67 -7.96
N ALA A 179 -0.64 9.18 -8.76
CA ALA A 179 -0.72 7.87 -9.42
C ALA A 179 0.30 6.90 -8.82
N SER A 180 -0.19 5.78 -8.24
CA SER A 180 0.63 4.59 -8.07
C SER A 180 0.69 3.85 -9.40
N SER A 181 1.85 3.35 -9.80
CA SER A 181 1.98 2.64 -11.08
C SER A 181 2.50 1.22 -10.89
N CYS A 182 2.20 0.36 -11.86
CA CYS A 182 2.70 -1.01 -11.97
C CYS A 182 2.72 -1.42 -13.43
N ALA A 183 3.44 -2.49 -13.76
CA ALA A 183 3.55 -2.97 -15.13
C ALA A 183 2.72 -4.25 -15.34
N GLU A 184 2.12 -4.40 -16.53
CA GLU A 184 1.26 -5.53 -16.86
C GLU A 184 1.98 -6.88 -16.76
N GLU A 185 3.28 -6.93 -17.07
CA GLU A 185 4.07 -8.16 -16.98
C GLU A 185 4.20 -8.68 -15.56
N ASN A 186 4.27 -7.80 -14.56
CA ASN A 186 4.27 -8.17 -13.14
C ASN A 186 2.85 -8.51 -12.68
N VAL A 187 1.87 -7.65 -12.98
CA VAL A 187 0.46 -7.86 -12.61
C VAL A 187 -0.07 -9.20 -13.16
N LEU A 188 0.30 -9.59 -14.38
CA LEU A 188 -0.14 -10.83 -15.02
C LEU A 188 0.89 -11.97 -14.94
N CYS A 189 2.00 -11.76 -14.23
CA CYS A 189 3.05 -12.75 -14.01
C CYS A 189 3.66 -13.30 -15.32
N TYR A 190 3.96 -12.43 -16.25
CA TYR A 190 4.56 -12.84 -17.51
C TYR A 190 5.97 -13.44 -17.29
N PRO A 191 6.42 -14.35 -18.16
CA PRO A 191 7.78 -14.87 -18.09
C PRO A 191 8.88 -13.81 -18.26
N SER A 192 8.55 -12.67 -18.86
CA SER A 192 9.41 -11.50 -19.06
C SER A 192 9.55 -10.59 -17.85
N ASP A 193 8.70 -10.76 -16.83
CA ASP A 193 8.71 -9.95 -15.63
C ASP A 193 10.08 -9.97 -14.95
N PRO A 194 10.75 -8.81 -14.75
CA PRO A 194 12.04 -8.73 -14.07
C PRO A 194 11.95 -8.93 -12.56
N TYR A 195 10.76 -8.81 -11.97
CA TYR A 195 10.49 -8.91 -10.53
C TYR A 195 9.72 -10.20 -10.17
N ARG A 196 9.96 -11.27 -10.90
CA ARG A 196 9.25 -12.54 -10.70
C ARG A 196 9.34 -13.03 -9.27
N GLY A 197 8.19 -13.23 -8.65
CA GLY A 197 8.06 -13.66 -7.26
C GLY A 197 7.67 -12.54 -6.32
N GLU A 198 7.73 -11.29 -6.77
CA GLU A 198 7.20 -10.13 -6.06
C GLU A 198 5.93 -9.61 -6.75
N ASP A 199 5.00 -9.08 -5.97
CA ASP A 199 3.88 -8.30 -6.49
C ASP A 199 4.19 -6.81 -6.30
N ILE A 200 4.67 -6.17 -7.38
CA ILE A 200 5.07 -4.76 -7.37
C ILE A 200 3.86 -3.85 -7.15
N LEU A 201 2.66 -4.26 -7.60
CA LEU A 201 1.45 -3.49 -7.29
C LEU A 201 1.17 -3.47 -5.78
N VAL A 202 1.35 -4.58 -5.06
CA VAL A 202 1.21 -4.62 -3.60
C VAL A 202 2.20 -3.67 -2.94
N HIS A 203 3.46 -3.68 -3.38
CA HIS A 203 4.50 -2.79 -2.87
C HIS A 203 4.13 -1.32 -3.08
N GLU A 204 3.93 -0.90 -4.30
CA GLU A 204 3.72 0.51 -4.66
C GLU A 204 2.37 1.04 -4.16
N PHE A 205 1.33 0.22 -4.17
CA PHE A 205 0.04 0.62 -3.64
C PHE A 205 0.05 0.69 -2.10
N SER A 206 0.92 -0.05 -1.42
CA SER A 206 1.12 0.08 0.02
C SER A 206 1.72 1.44 0.40
N HIS A 207 2.66 1.97 -0.39
CA HIS A 207 3.12 3.36 -0.27
C HIS A 207 1.97 4.35 -0.44
N ALA A 208 1.14 4.15 -1.48
CA ALA A 208 -0.03 5.00 -1.70
C ALA A 208 -1.00 4.95 -0.50
N ILE A 209 -1.29 3.77 0.04
CA ILE A 209 -2.13 3.62 1.24
C ILE A 209 -1.54 4.39 2.44
N ALA A 210 -0.23 4.27 2.68
CA ALA A 210 0.44 4.96 3.78
C ALA A 210 0.40 6.50 3.61
N ILE A 211 0.82 6.98 2.42
CA ILE A 211 1.06 8.41 2.16
C ILE A 211 -0.23 9.16 1.83
N MET A 212 -1.11 8.58 1.00
CA MET A 212 -2.32 9.23 0.50
C MET A 212 -3.56 8.95 1.34
N GLY A 213 -3.50 7.91 2.17
CA GLY A 213 -4.60 7.44 3.00
C GLY A 213 -4.33 7.59 4.50
N ILE A 214 -3.49 6.71 5.06
CA ILE A 214 -3.29 6.60 6.50
C ILE A 214 -2.75 7.90 7.11
N ALA A 215 -1.76 8.53 6.48
CA ALA A 215 -1.16 9.77 6.99
C ALA A 215 -2.17 10.92 7.11
N PHE A 216 -3.24 10.92 6.30
CA PHE A 216 -4.33 11.89 6.37
C PHE A 216 -5.40 11.49 7.39
N ALA A 217 -5.72 10.20 7.49
CA ALA A 217 -6.70 9.68 8.43
C ALA A 217 -6.14 9.65 9.88
N GLU A 218 -4.85 9.35 10.02
CA GLU A 218 -4.14 9.22 11.31
C GLU A 218 -2.84 10.04 11.30
N PRO A 219 -2.86 11.30 11.70
CA PRO A 219 -1.67 12.19 11.63
C PRO A 219 -0.45 11.71 12.44
N THR A 220 -0.62 10.76 13.37
CA THR A 220 0.47 10.18 14.17
C THR A 220 1.17 9.00 13.49
N PHE A 221 0.60 8.47 12.41
CA PHE A 221 1.08 7.25 11.75
C PHE A 221 2.55 7.33 11.33
N ASN A 222 2.94 8.42 10.66
CA ASN A 222 4.32 8.58 10.17
C ASN A 222 5.36 8.56 11.31
N ARG A 223 5.02 9.10 12.48
CA ARG A 223 5.89 9.05 13.66
C ARG A 223 5.95 7.63 14.22
N GLU A 224 4.80 6.98 14.37
CA GLU A 224 4.73 5.60 14.84
C GLU A 224 5.51 4.64 13.94
N LEU A 225 5.35 4.77 12.62
CA LEU A 225 6.12 3.97 11.66
C LEU A 225 7.62 4.23 11.79
N ALA A 226 8.05 5.48 11.96
CA ALA A 226 9.45 5.82 12.19
C ALA A 226 9.98 5.20 13.49
N ASP A 227 9.22 5.27 14.58
CA ASP A 227 9.61 4.68 15.87
C ASP A 227 9.76 3.15 15.78
N VAL A 228 8.84 2.47 15.07
CA VAL A 228 8.89 1.03 14.84
C VAL A 228 10.09 0.65 13.96
N PHE A 229 10.32 1.38 12.87
CA PHE A 229 11.47 1.20 11.98
C PHE A 229 12.80 1.37 12.75
N GLU A 230 12.97 2.46 13.48
CA GLU A 230 14.19 2.71 14.26
C GLU A 230 14.43 1.59 15.29
N GLY A 231 13.38 1.12 15.96
CA GLY A 231 13.48 0.00 16.88
C GLY A 231 13.93 -1.29 16.21
N ALA A 232 13.43 -1.59 15.01
CA ALA A 232 13.86 -2.76 14.24
C ALA A 232 15.32 -2.67 13.82
N ILE A 233 15.76 -1.52 13.30
CA ILE A 233 17.16 -1.28 12.89
C ILE A 233 18.10 -1.36 14.10
N GLN A 234 17.75 -0.77 15.24
CA GLN A 234 18.54 -0.86 16.47
C GLN A 234 18.65 -2.29 17.00
N ALA A 235 17.63 -3.12 16.76
CA ALA A 235 17.65 -4.55 17.10
C ALA A 235 18.45 -5.40 16.09
N GLY A 236 19.00 -4.80 15.04
CA GLY A 236 19.77 -5.48 13.98
C GLY A 236 18.92 -6.25 12.98
N LYS A 237 17.59 -5.99 12.94
CA LYS A 237 16.69 -6.60 11.96
C LYS A 237 16.84 -5.93 10.60
N TRP A 238 16.45 -6.66 9.56
CA TRP A 238 16.46 -6.20 8.16
C TRP A 238 17.83 -5.78 7.63
N ALA A 239 18.91 -6.13 8.35
CA ALA A 239 20.26 -5.79 7.95
C ALA A 239 20.58 -6.32 6.54
N ASN A 240 21.09 -5.43 5.68
CA ASN A 240 21.41 -5.76 4.28
C ASN A 240 20.18 -6.23 3.48
N THR A 241 19.04 -5.58 3.68
CA THR A 241 17.81 -5.73 2.86
C THR A 241 17.32 -4.37 2.37
N TYR A 242 16.39 -4.39 1.42
CA TYR A 242 15.76 -3.17 0.91
C TYR A 242 14.90 -2.50 1.99
N ALA A 243 14.22 -3.28 2.82
CA ALA A 243 13.47 -2.80 3.97
C ALA A 243 14.29 -1.93 4.94
N ALA A 244 15.61 -2.11 5.03
CA ALA A 244 16.46 -1.29 5.89
C ALA A 244 16.81 0.08 5.30
N THR A 245 16.37 0.40 4.09
CA THR A 245 16.72 1.65 3.41
C THR A 245 16.11 2.86 4.10
N ASN A 246 14.83 2.79 4.45
CA ASN A 246 14.08 3.78 5.23
C ASN A 246 12.73 3.22 5.69
N LYS A 247 11.98 4.02 6.47
CA LYS A 247 10.69 3.62 7.03
C LYS A 247 9.61 3.32 5.99
N ASP A 248 9.67 3.94 4.82
CA ASP A 248 8.63 3.79 3.81
C ASP A 248 8.81 2.46 3.05
N GLU A 249 10.06 2.10 2.72
CA GLU A 249 10.38 0.77 2.17
C GLU A 249 10.18 -0.35 3.21
N TYR A 250 10.52 -0.08 4.46
CA TYR A 250 10.25 -1.01 5.56
C TYR A 250 8.75 -1.33 5.67
N TRP A 251 7.88 -0.33 5.50
CA TRP A 251 6.45 -0.52 5.44
C TRP A 251 6.04 -1.36 4.23
N ALA A 252 6.53 -1.02 3.02
CA ALA A 252 6.12 -1.66 1.78
C ALA A 252 6.58 -3.13 1.71
N GLU A 253 7.83 -3.42 2.09
CA GLU A 253 8.34 -4.79 2.22
C GLU A 253 7.51 -5.60 3.23
N GLY A 254 7.22 -5.02 4.41
CA GLY A 254 6.37 -5.67 5.40
C GLY A 254 4.95 -5.92 4.92
N VAL A 255 4.38 -5.07 4.06
CA VAL A 255 3.07 -5.29 3.44
C VAL A 255 3.14 -6.39 2.37
N GLN A 256 4.24 -6.48 1.59
CA GLN A 256 4.44 -7.63 0.70
C GLN A 256 4.51 -8.95 1.49
N ASP A 257 5.23 -8.98 2.61
CA ASP A 257 5.26 -10.15 3.51
C ASP A 257 3.87 -10.45 4.10
N TRP A 258 3.08 -9.42 4.44
CA TRP A 258 1.71 -9.60 4.93
C TRP A 258 0.81 -10.34 3.94
N PHE A 259 1.01 -10.10 2.65
CA PHE A 259 0.26 -10.73 1.58
C PHE A 259 0.95 -11.97 0.98
N ASP A 260 2.10 -12.41 1.53
CA ASP A 260 2.93 -13.51 1.05
C ASP A 260 3.33 -13.31 -0.43
N THR A 261 3.72 -12.08 -0.78
CA THR A 261 4.06 -11.65 -2.15
C THR A 261 5.47 -11.08 -2.28
N ASN A 262 6.35 -11.44 -1.36
CA ASN A 262 7.76 -11.10 -1.37
C ASN A 262 8.63 -12.32 -1.74
N ILE A 263 9.91 -12.11 -2.03
CA ILE A 263 10.87 -13.17 -2.37
C ILE A 263 11.66 -13.57 -1.13
N GLU A 264 11.74 -14.90 -0.89
CA GLU A 264 12.71 -15.46 0.06
C GLU A 264 14.11 -15.47 -0.56
N SER A 265 15.12 -15.05 0.20
CA SER A 265 16.54 -15.19 -0.17
C SER A 265 17.38 -15.69 0.98
N ILE A 266 17.93 -16.90 0.84
CA ILE A 266 18.84 -17.54 1.82
C ILE A 266 20.14 -17.94 1.11
N PRO A 267 21.30 -17.33 1.43
CA PRO A 267 21.46 -16.17 2.30
C PRO A 267 20.86 -14.90 1.70
N GLY A 268 20.64 -13.87 2.55
CA GLY A 268 20.18 -12.56 2.09
C GLY A 268 21.04 -11.99 0.95
N ASN A 269 20.40 -11.38 -0.03
CA ASN A 269 21.01 -10.97 -1.32
C ASN A 269 21.27 -9.46 -1.42
N GLY A 270 21.04 -8.70 -0.37
CA GLY A 270 21.15 -7.24 -0.35
C GLY A 270 19.82 -6.52 -0.67
N ILE A 271 18.77 -7.26 -0.97
CA ILE A 271 17.40 -6.79 -1.19
C ILE A 271 16.45 -7.55 -0.26
N HIS A 272 16.46 -8.88 -0.34
CA HIS A 272 15.61 -9.78 0.42
C HIS A 272 16.44 -10.63 1.39
N ASN A 273 15.77 -11.17 2.39
CA ASN A 273 16.29 -12.16 3.34
C ASN A 273 15.36 -13.39 3.39
N GLU A 274 15.36 -14.09 4.52
CA GLU A 274 14.53 -15.27 4.75
C GLU A 274 13.06 -14.96 5.08
N ILE A 275 12.66 -13.69 5.14
CA ILE A 275 11.31 -13.26 5.52
C ILE A 275 10.54 -12.89 4.25
N ASN A 276 9.45 -13.59 3.98
CA ASN A 276 8.59 -13.33 2.81
C ASN A 276 7.11 -13.70 3.03
N THR A 277 6.76 -14.08 4.27
CA THR A 277 5.38 -14.45 4.61
C THR A 277 4.89 -13.73 5.87
N ARG A 278 3.55 -13.57 5.98
CA ARG A 278 2.91 -13.02 7.19
C ARG A 278 3.32 -13.73 8.46
N ALA A 279 3.44 -15.05 8.40
CA ALA A 279 3.81 -15.85 9.57
C ALA A 279 5.24 -15.55 10.02
N GLU A 280 6.18 -15.46 9.09
CA GLU A 280 7.57 -15.11 9.36
C GLU A 280 7.73 -13.67 9.81
N LEU A 281 7.06 -12.71 9.15
CA LEU A 281 7.01 -11.32 9.59
C LEU A 281 6.56 -11.22 11.05
N ARG A 282 5.52 -11.95 11.42
CA ARG A 282 4.99 -11.96 12.79
C ARG A 282 6.01 -12.45 13.82
N GLU A 283 6.82 -13.43 13.48
CA GLU A 283 7.84 -13.98 14.37
C GLU A 283 9.10 -13.12 14.37
N TYR A 284 9.48 -12.61 13.20
CA TYR A 284 10.70 -11.83 13.02
C TYR A 284 10.53 -10.39 13.48
N ASP A 285 9.47 -9.69 13.05
CA ASP A 285 9.23 -8.28 13.38
C ASP A 285 7.79 -8.03 13.84
N ARG A 286 7.51 -8.44 15.06
CA ARG A 286 6.17 -8.31 15.66
C ARG A 286 5.62 -6.88 15.69
N PRO A 287 6.42 -5.82 16.00
CA PRO A 287 5.93 -4.45 15.94
C PRO A 287 5.45 -4.03 14.55
N LEU A 288 6.18 -4.36 13.48
CA LEU A 288 5.76 -4.08 12.11
C LEU A 288 4.49 -4.87 11.76
N HIS A 289 4.48 -6.17 12.04
CA HIS A 289 3.30 -7.01 11.83
C HIS A 289 2.05 -6.43 12.50
N ASP A 290 2.15 -6.03 13.77
CA ASP A 290 1.00 -5.52 14.53
C ASP A 290 0.57 -4.13 14.06
N LEU A 291 1.48 -3.31 13.53
CA LEU A 291 1.17 -2.05 12.87
C LEU A 291 0.37 -2.29 11.57
N ILE A 292 0.84 -3.20 10.72
CA ILE A 292 0.20 -3.57 9.45
C ILE A 292 -1.20 -4.16 9.69
N ALA A 293 -1.35 -5.01 10.70
CA ALA A 293 -2.62 -5.64 11.08
C ALA A 293 -3.76 -4.65 11.39
N ARG A 294 -3.47 -3.39 11.64
CA ARG A 294 -4.48 -2.35 11.88
C ARG A 294 -5.18 -1.89 10.60
N TYR A 295 -4.55 -2.12 9.45
CA TYR A 295 -4.98 -1.56 8.16
C TYR A 295 -5.45 -2.60 7.16
N PHE A 296 -4.92 -3.82 7.24
CA PHE A 296 -5.23 -4.89 6.30
C PHE A 296 -6.01 -6.03 6.98
N ALA A 297 -6.85 -6.69 6.19
CA ALA A 297 -7.63 -7.83 6.69
C ALA A 297 -6.70 -9.00 7.07
N ASP A 298 -6.91 -9.59 8.24
CA ASP A 298 -6.24 -10.83 8.65
C ASP A 298 -7.06 -12.03 8.18
N ASP A 299 -7.07 -12.24 6.87
CA ASP A 299 -7.74 -13.36 6.21
C ASP A 299 -6.73 -14.21 5.40
N ALA A 300 -7.23 -15.26 4.76
CA ALA A 300 -6.42 -16.17 3.98
C ALA A 300 -6.19 -15.72 2.52
N TRP A 301 -6.75 -14.57 2.13
CA TRP A 301 -6.58 -14.08 0.77
C TRP A 301 -5.13 -13.68 0.49
N ARG A 302 -4.65 -14.08 -0.66
CA ARG A 302 -3.34 -13.71 -1.20
C ARG A 302 -3.50 -13.39 -2.68
N PRO A 303 -2.83 -12.36 -3.21
CA PRO A 303 -2.73 -12.20 -4.65
C PRO A 303 -2.03 -13.44 -5.24
N SER A 304 -2.58 -13.96 -6.30
CA SER A 304 -1.98 -15.09 -7.02
C SER A 304 -1.88 -14.75 -8.49
N CYS A 305 -0.90 -15.30 -9.16
CA CYS A 305 -0.83 -15.23 -10.62
C CYS A 305 -2.07 -15.86 -11.24
N PRO A 306 -2.62 -15.27 -12.31
CA PRO A 306 -3.78 -15.80 -13.02
C PRO A 306 -3.51 -17.16 -13.70
#